data_4366d55ffa6e52a1e4a8344a8c2861d6
#
_entry.id   4366d55ffa6e52a1e4a8344a8c2861d6
#
_cell.length_a   1.000
_cell.length_b   1.000
_cell.length_c   1.000
_cell.angle_alpha   90.00
_cell.angle_beta   90.00
_cell.angle_gamma   90.00
#
_symmetry.space_group_name_H-M   'P 1'
#
loop_
_entity.id
_entity.type
_entity.pdbx_description
1 polymer ?
#
loop_
_entity_poly.entity_id
_entity_poly.type
_entity_poly.pdbx_seq_one_letter_code
_entity_poly.pdbx_strand_id
1 'polypeptide(L)'
;MAKRRKTTSGENVFVVATIVLCFLVTLGLSFAFSGDGFLNLAQVFAKSEERCFYLLAIGGYDDMTLARNTAELVKNRGGAGYVLKGEDGNGIEIIFAAYDDSDAADKVLATVEDRSAYLKTIIVKDSTLKWASGDVKTAVKDALCYFDIAFKTLYETSNSLNDNAVSLEEARTRIRVLSTQIGDIKSIFYSKTAGIDSREVTEINLALITALALLDNVEYSSVVKACSSMRYQIVQLVLCYQALLSNV
;
A
#
# COMPACT_ATOMS: atom_id res chain seq x y z
N MET A 1 -31.45 11.40 -58.71
CA MET A 1 -30.04 11.01 -58.65
C MET A 1 -29.56 11.07 -57.21
N ALA A 2 -29.46 9.92 -56.53
CA ALA A 2 -29.02 9.85 -55.13
C ALA A 2 -27.53 9.46 -55.07
N LYS A 3 -26.73 10.34 -54.51
CA LYS A 3 -25.26 10.18 -54.37
C LYS A 3 -24.98 9.29 -53.18
N ARG A 4 -24.63 8.03 -53.43
CA ARG A 4 -24.15 7.07 -52.43
C ARG A 4 -22.81 7.58 -51.86
N ARG A 5 -22.77 7.93 -50.55
CA ARG A 5 -21.54 8.14 -49.80
C ARG A 5 -20.85 6.79 -49.63
N LYS A 6 -19.64 6.68 -50.18
CA LYS A 6 -18.69 5.57 -49.85
C LYS A 6 -18.17 5.86 -48.44
N THR A 7 -18.55 5.04 -47.49
CA THR A 7 -17.91 4.98 -46.17
C THR A 7 -16.52 4.39 -46.35
N THR A 8 -15.52 5.12 -45.91
CA THR A 8 -14.09 4.81 -46.04
C THR A 8 -13.73 3.62 -45.15
N SER A 9 -13.26 2.53 -45.79
CA SER A 9 -12.76 1.30 -45.17
C SER A 9 -11.57 1.53 -44.22
N GLY A 10 -10.96 2.71 -44.22
CA GLY A 10 -9.79 3.03 -43.40
C GLY A 10 -10.08 3.30 -41.93
N GLU A 11 -11.23 3.89 -41.61
CA GLU A 11 -11.57 4.21 -40.21
C GLU A 11 -11.83 2.95 -39.37
N ASN A 12 -12.48 1.94 -39.96
CA ASN A 12 -12.72 0.68 -39.28
C ASN A 12 -11.45 -0.14 -39.05
N VAL A 13 -10.49 -0.06 -39.95
CA VAL A 13 -9.18 -0.74 -39.81
C VAL A 13 -8.38 -0.09 -38.67
N PHE A 14 -8.43 1.24 -38.54
CA PHE A 14 -7.72 1.95 -37.47
C PHE A 14 -8.33 1.64 -36.08
N VAL A 15 -9.65 1.60 -35.97
CA VAL A 15 -10.33 1.24 -34.72
C VAL A 15 -10.03 -0.21 -34.32
N VAL A 16 -10.08 -1.14 -35.27
CA VAL A 16 -9.76 -2.56 -35.01
C VAL A 16 -8.29 -2.70 -34.62
N ALA A 17 -7.36 -2.02 -35.31
CA ALA A 17 -5.93 -2.05 -34.96
C ALA A 17 -5.66 -1.47 -33.56
N THR A 18 -6.36 -0.41 -33.17
CA THR A 18 -6.24 0.18 -31.83
C THR A 18 -6.77 -0.76 -30.75
N ILE A 19 -7.91 -1.42 -30.99
CA ILE A 19 -8.47 -2.41 -30.05
C ILE A 19 -7.52 -3.61 -29.90
N VAL A 20 -6.96 -4.12 -31.01
CA VAL A 20 -6.00 -5.24 -30.99
C VAL A 20 -4.72 -4.83 -30.27
N LEU A 21 -4.24 -3.61 -30.48
CA LEU A 21 -3.05 -3.09 -29.78
C LEU A 21 -3.31 -2.94 -28.29
N CYS A 22 -4.46 -2.42 -27.88
CA CYS A 22 -4.86 -2.37 -26.48
C CYS A 22 -4.98 -3.76 -25.84
N PHE A 23 -5.51 -4.75 -26.59
CA PHE A 23 -5.60 -6.14 -26.14
C PHE A 23 -4.22 -6.79 -26.00
N LEU A 24 -3.30 -6.52 -26.93
CA LEU A 24 -1.91 -7.01 -26.86
C LEU A 24 -1.14 -6.36 -25.72
N VAL A 25 -1.35 -5.08 -25.45
CA VAL A 25 -0.73 -4.37 -24.31
C VAL A 25 -1.28 -4.89 -22.99
N THR A 26 -2.61 -5.11 -22.88
CA THR A 26 -3.20 -5.69 -21.66
C THR A 26 -2.81 -7.15 -21.46
N LEU A 27 -2.72 -7.97 -22.53
CA LEU A 27 -2.20 -9.32 -22.46
C LEU A 27 -0.69 -9.32 -22.14
N GLY A 28 0.10 -8.43 -22.72
CA GLY A 28 1.53 -8.30 -22.43
C GLY A 28 1.78 -7.89 -20.98
N LEU A 29 1.01 -6.95 -20.45
CA LEU A 29 1.04 -6.59 -19.04
C LEU A 29 0.57 -7.74 -18.13
N SER A 30 -0.49 -8.47 -18.52
CA SER A 30 -0.95 -9.64 -17.77
C SER A 30 0.10 -10.76 -17.79
N PHE A 31 0.84 -10.99 -18.90
CA PHE A 31 1.93 -11.95 -18.95
C PHE A 31 3.16 -11.49 -18.17
N ALA A 32 3.50 -10.20 -18.20
CA ALA A 32 4.58 -9.64 -17.38
C ALA A 32 4.28 -9.73 -15.88
N PHE A 33 3.00 -9.68 -15.50
CA PHE A 33 2.55 -9.81 -14.12
C PHE A 33 2.18 -11.24 -13.69
N SER A 34 1.90 -12.18 -14.64
CA SER A 34 1.42 -13.53 -14.30
C SER A 34 2.48 -14.64 -14.40
N GLY A 35 3.65 -14.37 -14.93
CA GLY A 35 4.68 -15.40 -15.10
C GLY A 35 5.84 -15.22 -14.11
N ASP A 36 7.02 -14.94 -14.62
CA ASP A 36 8.26 -14.89 -13.85
C ASP A 36 8.49 -13.58 -13.08
N GLY A 37 7.76 -12.51 -13.38
CA GLY A 37 7.89 -11.21 -12.70
C GLY A 37 7.43 -11.26 -11.23
N PHE A 38 6.39 -12.02 -10.93
CA PHE A 38 5.87 -12.19 -9.57
C PHE A 38 6.83 -13.04 -8.71
N LEU A 39 7.42 -14.08 -9.30
CA LEU A 39 8.43 -14.93 -8.64
C LEU A 39 9.74 -14.17 -8.39
N ASN A 40 10.12 -13.24 -9.28
CA ASN A 40 11.33 -12.43 -9.10
C ASN A 40 11.17 -11.38 -7.99
N LEU A 41 9.98 -10.79 -7.80
CA LEU A 41 9.71 -9.92 -6.64
C LEU A 41 9.85 -10.71 -5.32
N ALA A 42 9.27 -11.92 -5.24
CA ALA A 42 9.40 -12.78 -4.07
C ALA A 42 10.87 -13.22 -3.81
N GLN A 43 11.71 -13.33 -4.85
CA GLN A 43 13.13 -13.65 -4.70
C GLN A 43 13.99 -12.47 -4.24
N VAL A 44 13.64 -11.23 -4.63
CA VAL A 44 14.35 -10.03 -4.17
C VAL A 44 14.15 -9.82 -2.66
N PHE A 45 12.99 -10.22 -2.13
CA PHE A 45 12.65 -10.07 -0.71
C PHE A 45 13.04 -11.30 0.16
N ALA A 46 13.75 -12.28 -0.41
CA ALA A 46 14.17 -13.50 0.30
C ALA A 46 15.39 -13.33 1.21
N LYS A 47 15.96 -12.13 1.30
CA LYS A 47 16.99 -11.82 2.30
C LYS A 47 16.33 -11.41 3.62
N SER A 48 16.62 -12.17 4.67
CA SER A 48 16.35 -11.87 6.07
C SER A 48 17.12 -10.60 6.46
N GLU A 49 16.53 -9.43 6.21
CA GLU A 49 17.10 -8.15 6.61
C GLU A 49 16.08 -7.42 7.48
N GLU A 50 16.56 -6.81 8.57
CA GLU A 50 15.74 -5.90 9.36
C GLU A 50 15.26 -4.77 8.44
N ARG A 51 13.94 -4.53 8.43
CA ARG A 51 13.36 -3.42 7.67
C ARG A 51 13.08 -2.27 8.62
N CYS A 52 13.47 -1.09 8.22
CA CYS A 52 13.19 0.13 8.97
C CYS A 52 12.15 0.95 8.21
N PHE A 53 11.14 1.40 8.95
CA PHE A 53 10.19 2.41 8.48
C PHE A 53 10.34 3.65 9.35
N TYR A 54 10.23 4.80 8.73
CA TYR A 54 10.42 6.10 9.36
C TYR A 54 9.08 6.83 9.36
N LEU A 55 8.50 6.98 10.55
CA LEU A 55 7.26 7.73 10.73
C LEU A 55 7.60 9.19 11.05
N LEU A 56 7.20 10.12 10.19
CA LEU A 56 7.31 11.54 10.49
C LEU A 56 6.22 11.91 11.50
N ALA A 57 6.62 12.27 12.69
CA ALA A 57 5.75 12.50 13.83
C ALA A 57 5.91 13.90 14.42
N ILE A 58 4.84 14.42 15.02
CA ILE A 58 4.87 15.48 16.02
C ILE A 58 4.39 14.87 17.33
N GLY A 59 5.17 15.03 18.40
CA GLY A 59 4.87 14.44 19.70
C GLY A 59 4.56 15.47 20.78
N GLY A 60 4.26 14.95 21.97
CA GLY A 60 4.13 15.74 23.20
C GLY A 60 2.74 16.28 23.47
N TYR A 61 1.68 15.67 22.92
CA TYR A 61 0.31 16.01 23.31
C TYR A 61 -0.12 15.20 24.54
N ASP A 62 -0.59 15.90 25.59
CA ASP A 62 -1.18 15.28 26.77
C ASP A 62 -2.72 15.19 26.64
N ASP A 63 -3.31 16.01 25.77
CA ASP A 63 -4.76 16.07 25.54
C ASP A 63 -5.13 15.41 24.20
N MET A 64 -5.96 14.37 24.28
CA MET A 64 -6.48 13.64 23.12
C MET A 64 -7.33 14.52 22.20
N THR A 65 -8.07 15.50 22.74
CA THR A 65 -8.91 16.40 21.96
C THR A 65 -8.05 17.33 21.12
N LEU A 66 -7.00 17.89 21.73
CA LEU A 66 -6.02 18.73 21.02
C LEU A 66 -5.30 17.93 19.94
N ALA A 67 -4.84 16.70 20.25
CA ALA A 67 -4.18 15.82 19.30
C ALA A 67 -5.10 15.49 18.10
N ARG A 68 -6.38 15.18 18.34
CA ARG A 68 -7.35 14.92 17.26
C ARG A 68 -7.60 16.15 16.40
N ASN A 69 -7.75 17.33 17.00
CA ASN A 69 -7.92 18.58 16.25
C ASN A 69 -6.70 18.86 15.36
N THR A 70 -5.49 18.67 15.88
CA THR A 70 -4.26 18.81 15.09
C THR A 70 -4.18 17.74 14.01
N ALA A 71 -4.54 16.50 14.28
CA ALA A 71 -4.60 15.43 13.28
C ALA A 71 -5.55 15.79 12.13
N GLU A 72 -6.71 16.38 12.40
CA GLU A 72 -7.61 16.86 11.34
C GLU A 72 -7.01 18.02 10.52
N LEU A 73 -6.24 18.91 11.14
CA LEU A 73 -5.50 19.95 10.39
C LEU A 73 -4.46 19.33 9.48
N VAL A 74 -3.74 18.30 9.94
CA VAL A 74 -2.78 17.53 9.13
C VAL A 74 -3.48 16.87 7.94
N LYS A 75 -4.61 16.19 8.17
CA LYS A 75 -5.41 15.58 7.09
C LYS A 75 -5.89 16.60 6.06
N ASN A 76 -6.31 17.76 6.50
CA ASN A 76 -6.77 18.82 5.61
C ASN A 76 -5.65 19.42 4.75
N ARG A 77 -4.39 19.12 5.06
CA ARG A 77 -3.19 19.46 4.28
C ARG A 77 -2.63 18.25 3.51
N GLY A 78 -3.35 17.12 3.51
CA GLY A 78 -2.96 15.92 2.78
C GLY A 78 -2.02 14.98 3.53
N GLY A 79 -1.66 15.27 4.79
CA GLY A 79 -0.91 14.35 5.65
C GLY A 79 -1.79 13.24 6.22
N ALA A 80 -1.19 12.20 6.81
CA ALA A 80 -1.91 11.07 7.38
C ALA A 80 -2.83 11.46 8.53
N GLY A 81 -2.36 12.34 9.44
CA GLY A 81 -3.11 12.71 10.63
C GLY A 81 -3.49 11.48 11.48
N TYR A 82 -2.57 10.52 11.59
CA TYR A 82 -2.78 9.33 12.41
C TYR A 82 -2.39 9.63 13.85
N VAL A 83 -3.29 9.35 14.79
CA VAL A 83 -3.04 9.57 16.21
C VAL A 83 -2.50 8.29 16.84
N LEU A 84 -1.26 8.31 17.27
CA LEU A 84 -0.57 7.21 17.94
C LEU A 84 -0.43 7.51 19.42
N LYS A 85 -0.77 6.54 20.29
CA LYS A 85 -0.47 6.64 21.72
C LYS A 85 0.95 6.14 21.96
N GLY A 86 1.72 6.86 22.77
CA GLY A 86 3.05 6.43 23.19
C GLY A 86 3.02 5.07 23.89
N GLU A 87 4.05 4.26 23.68
CA GLU A 87 4.14 2.90 24.23
C GLU A 87 4.09 2.87 25.76
N ASP A 88 4.64 3.89 26.39
CA ASP A 88 4.67 4.02 27.87
C ASP A 88 3.39 4.68 28.44
N GLY A 89 2.36 4.91 27.63
CA GLY A 89 1.18 5.68 28.02
C GLY A 89 1.45 7.18 28.20
N ASN A 90 2.68 7.62 27.98
CA ASN A 90 3.11 9.00 28.08
C ASN A 90 3.10 9.67 26.72
N GLY A 91 2.12 10.57 26.57
CA GLY A 91 2.01 11.42 25.38
C GLY A 91 1.25 10.79 24.23
N ILE A 92 0.84 11.65 23.34
CA ILE A 92 0.15 11.33 22.10
C ILE A 92 0.97 11.90 20.96
N GLU A 93 1.17 11.14 19.91
CA GLU A 93 1.91 11.52 18.73
C GLU A 93 0.96 11.63 17.54
N ILE A 94 1.22 12.56 16.63
CA ILE A 94 0.49 12.68 15.38
C ILE A 94 1.45 12.34 14.24
N ILE A 95 1.13 11.31 13.49
CA ILE A 95 1.94 10.85 12.37
C ILE A 95 1.45 11.51 11.08
N PHE A 96 2.35 12.12 10.33
CA PHE A 96 2.10 12.81 9.08
C PHE A 96 2.23 11.88 7.87
N ALA A 97 3.25 11.03 7.88
CA ALA A 97 3.58 10.12 6.80
C ALA A 97 4.48 8.99 7.31
N ALA A 98 4.62 7.93 6.51
CA ALA A 98 5.58 6.86 6.71
C ALA A 98 6.45 6.71 5.45
N TYR A 99 7.72 6.40 5.64
CA TYR A 99 8.74 6.21 4.61
C TYR A 99 9.48 4.89 4.84
N ASP A 100 9.94 4.27 3.78
CA ASP A 100 10.84 3.10 3.79
C ASP A 100 12.30 3.47 3.49
N ASP A 101 12.56 4.75 3.23
CA ASP A 101 13.87 5.33 2.95
C ASP A 101 14.17 6.47 3.94
N SER A 102 15.31 6.37 4.65
CA SER A 102 15.73 7.37 5.64
C SER A 102 16.03 8.72 5.02
N ASP A 103 16.69 8.74 3.86
CA ASP A 103 17.10 9.97 3.21
C ASP A 103 15.88 10.76 2.71
N ALA A 104 14.85 10.05 2.23
CA ALA A 104 13.58 10.66 1.86
C ALA A 104 12.85 11.23 3.08
N ALA A 105 12.84 10.50 4.19
CA ALA A 105 12.24 10.94 5.45
C ALA A 105 12.95 12.18 6.02
N ASP A 106 14.29 12.18 6.05
CA ASP A 106 15.11 13.29 6.55
C ASP A 106 14.93 14.55 5.70
N LYS A 107 14.87 14.42 4.37
CA LYS A 107 14.60 15.55 3.47
C LYS A 107 13.26 16.21 3.78
N VAL A 108 12.23 15.42 4.03
CA VAL A 108 10.90 15.96 4.36
C VAL A 108 10.90 16.56 5.75
N LEU A 109 11.51 15.90 6.75
CA LEU A 109 11.65 16.46 8.10
C LEU A 109 12.32 17.85 8.08
N ALA A 110 13.35 18.04 7.26
CA ALA A 110 14.05 19.32 7.12
C ALA A 110 13.15 20.45 6.57
N THR A 111 12.03 20.12 5.92
CA THR A 111 11.06 21.10 5.40
C THR A 111 9.93 21.42 6.39
N VAL A 112 9.82 20.65 7.48
CA VAL A 112 8.77 20.85 8.50
C VAL A 112 9.18 22.00 9.43
N GLU A 113 8.34 23.04 9.48
CA GLU A 113 8.60 24.22 10.31
C GLU A 113 8.42 23.94 11.81
N ASP A 114 7.68 22.90 12.18
CA ASP A 114 7.42 22.52 13.56
C ASP A 114 8.66 21.89 14.20
N ARG A 115 9.23 22.58 15.19
CA ARG A 115 10.44 22.14 15.91
C ARG A 115 10.22 20.88 16.77
N SER A 116 8.97 20.49 17.02
CA SER A 116 8.64 19.25 17.72
C SER A 116 8.54 18.04 16.78
N ALA A 117 8.71 18.24 15.48
CA ALA A 117 8.71 17.16 14.50
C ALA A 117 9.99 16.31 14.59
N TYR A 118 9.83 15.00 14.47
CA TYR A 118 10.92 14.04 14.48
C TYR A 118 10.58 12.78 13.69
N LEU A 119 11.58 11.96 13.44
CA LEU A 119 11.41 10.64 12.84
C LEU A 119 11.37 9.56 13.94
N LYS A 120 10.27 8.83 13.98
CA LYS A 120 10.14 7.62 14.80
C LYS A 120 10.47 6.42 13.92
N THR A 121 11.52 5.68 14.29
CA THR A 121 11.91 4.48 13.56
C THR A 121 11.11 3.27 14.04
N ILE A 122 10.47 2.58 13.12
CA ILE A 122 9.81 1.29 13.33
C ILE A 122 10.71 0.21 12.73
N ILE A 123 11.25 -0.65 13.57
CA ILE A 123 12.07 -1.79 13.15
C ILE A 123 11.17 -3.00 13.03
N VAL A 124 11.10 -3.56 11.84
CA VAL A 124 10.41 -4.82 11.57
C VAL A 124 11.44 -5.90 11.37
N LYS A 125 11.52 -6.82 12.33
CA LYS A 125 12.41 -7.97 12.26
C LYS A 125 11.75 -9.03 11.42
N ASP A 126 12.46 -9.52 10.39
CA ASP A 126 12.02 -10.68 9.63
C ASP A 126 12.03 -11.88 10.59
N SER A 127 10.84 -12.32 11.00
CA SER A 127 10.73 -13.55 11.77
C SER A 127 11.15 -14.67 10.83
N THR A 128 12.27 -15.34 11.15
CA THR A 128 12.59 -16.60 10.51
C THR A 128 11.46 -17.57 10.84
N LEU A 129 10.56 -17.79 9.89
CA LEU A 129 9.44 -18.73 10.01
C LEU A 129 9.98 -20.13 10.25
N LYS A 130 10.27 -20.42 11.52
CA LYS A 130 10.94 -21.68 11.95
C LYS A 130 10.01 -22.88 11.88
N TRP A 131 8.72 -22.66 11.86
CA TRP A 131 7.68 -23.67 12.02
C TRP A 131 7.13 -24.20 10.70
N ALA A 132 7.19 -23.41 9.63
CA ALA A 132 6.63 -23.82 8.35
C ALA A 132 7.61 -24.67 7.55
N SER A 133 7.19 -25.82 7.06
CA SER A 133 7.95 -26.71 6.17
C SER A 133 7.28 -26.82 4.79
N GLY A 134 8.07 -27.00 3.72
CA GLY A 134 7.55 -27.28 2.38
C GLY A 134 6.64 -26.18 1.82
N ASP A 135 5.51 -26.59 1.29
CA ASP A 135 4.56 -25.71 0.57
C ASP A 135 3.95 -24.60 1.45
N VAL A 136 3.78 -24.86 2.75
CA VAL A 136 3.25 -23.88 3.70
C VAL A 136 4.22 -22.71 3.88
N LYS A 137 5.51 -22.98 4.03
CA LYS A 137 6.54 -21.95 4.12
C LYS A 137 6.54 -21.05 2.89
N THR A 138 6.41 -21.66 1.71
CA THR A 138 6.34 -20.92 0.46
C THR A 138 5.06 -20.08 0.41
N ALA A 139 3.91 -20.66 0.77
CA ALA A 139 2.64 -19.93 0.79
C ALA A 139 2.65 -18.72 1.74
N VAL A 140 3.24 -18.88 2.91
CA VAL A 140 3.40 -17.77 3.88
C VAL A 140 4.32 -16.68 3.33
N LYS A 141 5.46 -17.07 2.76
CA LYS A 141 6.40 -16.12 2.17
C LYS A 141 5.76 -15.34 1.01
N ASP A 142 5.04 -16.06 0.14
CA ASP A 142 4.31 -15.45 -0.97
C ASP A 142 3.20 -14.51 -0.46
N ALA A 143 2.51 -14.92 0.61
CA ALA A 143 1.47 -14.09 1.21
C ALA A 143 2.03 -12.79 1.80
N LEU A 144 3.18 -12.82 2.49
CA LEU A 144 3.78 -11.65 3.12
C LEU A 144 4.20 -10.56 2.12
N CYS A 145 4.35 -10.89 0.82
CA CYS A 145 4.64 -9.89 -0.20
C CYS A 145 3.52 -8.85 -0.39
N TYR A 146 2.30 -9.12 0.13
CA TYR A 146 1.18 -8.17 0.08
C TYR A 146 1.56 -6.80 0.64
N PHE A 147 2.37 -6.80 1.70
CA PHE A 147 2.76 -5.58 2.38
C PHE A 147 3.54 -4.65 1.45
N ASP A 148 4.58 -5.18 0.78
CA ASP A 148 5.44 -4.38 -0.10
C ASP A 148 4.65 -3.83 -1.28
N ILE A 149 3.78 -4.65 -1.86
CA ILE A 149 2.92 -4.25 -2.97
C ILE A 149 1.97 -3.13 -2.52
N ALA A 150 1.33 -3.29 -1.35
CA ALA A 150 0.40 -2.32 -0.81
C ALA A 150 1.10 -1.01 -0.43
N PHE A 151 2.20 -1.09 0.32
CA PHE A 151 2.99 0.08 0.73
C PHE A 151 3.43 0.89 -0.49
N LYS A 152 4.12 0.25 -1.42
CA LYS A 152 4.65 0.90 -2.62
C LYS A 152 3.54 1.52 -3.47
N THR A 153 2.46 0.79 -3.74
CA THR A 153 1.36 1.28 -4.58
C THR A 153 0.65 2.47 -3.94
N LEU A 154 0.35 2.40 -2.64
CA LEU A 154 -0.26 3.52 -1.91
C LEU A 154 0.66 4.74 -1.88
N TYR A 155 1.96 4.54 -1.60
CA TYR A 155 2.95 5.59 -1.52
C TYR A 155 3.12 6.30 -2.87
N GLU A 156 3.38 5.55 -3.94
CA GLU A 156 3.55 6.10 -5.29
C GLU A 156 2.27 6.78 -5.79
N THR A 157 1.09 6.17 -5.53
CA THR A 157 -0.18 6.76 -5.95
C THR A 157 -0.48 8.05 -5.21
N SER A 158 -0.25 8.11 -3.89
CA SER A 158 -0.47 9.33 -3.11
C SER A 158 0.45 10.47 -3.55
N ASN A 159 1.72 10.19 -3.86
CA ASN A 159 2.67 11.20 -4.33
C ASN A 159 2.35 11.65 -5.75
N SER A 160 2.10 10.73 -6.68
CA SER A 160 1.72 11.07 -8.06
C SER A 160 0.43 11.89 -8.12
N LEU A 161 -0.54 11.61 -7.24
CA LEU A 161 -1.78 12.37 -7.13
C LEU A 161 -1.53 13.77 -6.55
N ASN A 162 -0.69 13.88 -5.52
CA ASN A 162 -0.30 15.16 -4.92
C ASN A 162 0.43 16.06 -5.92
N ASP A 163 1.26 15.48 -6.77
CA ASP A 163 2.04 16.18 -7.79
C ASP A 163 1.24 16.44 -9.08
N ASN A 164 -0.07 16.11 -9.09
CA ASN A 164 -0.96 16.17 -10.25
C ASN A 164 -0.46 15.35 -11.46
N ALA A 165 0.37 14.33 -11.24
CA ALA A 165 0.86 13.43 -12.28
C ALA A 165 -0.19 12.38 -12.68
N VAL A 166 -1.17 12.12 -11.81
CA VAL A 166 -2.32 11.24 -12.07
C VAL A 166 -3.61 11.91 -11.65
N SER A 167 -4.72 11.53 -12.28
CA SER A 167 -6.06 11.99 -11.91
C SER A 167 -6.61 11.21 -10.70
N LEU A 168 -7.64 11.75 -10.06
CA LEU A 168 -8.33 11.09 -8.95
C LEU A 168 -8.93 9.74 -9.37
N GLU A 169 -9.48 9.64 -10.59
CA GLU A 169 -10.04 8.40 -11.14
C GLU A 169 -8.96 7.37 -11.46
N GLU A 170 -7.79 7.82 -11.92
CA GLU A 170 -6.65 6.93 -12.11
C GLU A 170 -6.11 6.41 -10.78
N ALA A 171 -6.00 7.27 -9.77
CA ALA A 171 -5.61 6.85 -8.42
C ALA A 171 -6.59 5.81 -7.86
N ARG A 172 -7.92 6.05 -7.99
CA ARG A 172 -8.96 5.09 -7.61
C ARG A 172 -8.80 3.74 -8.33
N THR A 173 -8.48 3.78 -9.62
CA THR A 173 -8.28 2.59 -10.44
C THR A 173 -7.06 1.80 -9.96
N ARG A 174 -5.94 2.47 -9.68
CA ARG A 174 -4.71 1.83 -9.14
C ARG A 174 -4.99 1.12 -7.81
N ILE A 175 -5.71 1.75 -6.90
CA ILE A 175 -6.06 1.14 -5.60
C ILE A 175 -7.04 -0.03 -5.78
N ARG A 176 -7.97 0.03 -6.73
CA ARG A 176 -8.85 -1.11 -7.04
C ARG A 176 -8.07 -2.30 -7.60
N VAL A 177 -7.11 -2.07 -8.49
CA VAL A 177 -6.22 -3.12 -9.01
C VAL A 177 -5.41 -3.74 -7.86
N LEU A 178 -4.86 -2.91 -6.97
CA LEU A 178 -4.17 -3.40 -5.78
C LEU A 178 -5.06 -4.26 -4.89
N SER A 179 -6.30 -3.84 -4.64
CA SER A 179 -7.27 -4.62 -3.85
C SER A 179 -7.53 -6.00 -4.49
N THR A 180 -7.67 -6.06 -5.83
CA THR A 180 -7.80 -7.33 -6.55
C THR A 180 -6.57 -8.21 -6.35
N GLN A 181 -5.36 -7.67 -6.51
CA GLN A 181 -4.11 -8.42 -6.33
C GLN A 181 -3.98 -9.01 -4.92
N ILE A 182 -4.29 -8.23 -3.89
CA ILE A 182 -4.27 -8.72 -2.50
C ILE A 182 -5.37 -9.79 -2.28
N GLY A 183 -6.54 -9.63 -2.91
CA GLY A 183 -7.61 -10.63 -2.89
C GLY A 183 -7.16 -11.96 -3.50
N ASP A 184 -6.41 -11.92 -4.60
CA ASP A 184 -5.83 -13.11 -5.24
C ASP A 184 -4.78 -13.77 -4.34
N ILE A 185 -3.86 -12.98 -3.74
CA ILE A 185 -2.88 -13.48 -2.76
C ILE A 185 -3.58 -14.20 -1.62
N LYS A 186 -4.61 -13.58 -1.04
CA LYS A 186 -5.41 -14.16 0.05
C LYS A 186 -6.06 -15.49 -0.38
N SER A 187 -6.64 -15.55 -1.57
CA SER A 187 -7.31 -16.74 -2.09
C SER A 187 -6.33 -17.90 -2.30
N ILE A 188 -5.14 -17.61 -2.86
CA ILE A 188 -4.06 -18.57 -3.04
C ILE A 188 -3.55 -19.05 -1.67
N PHE A 189 -3.29 -18.13 -0.75
CA PHE A 189 -2.85 -18.45 0.60
C PHE A 189 -3.84 -19.38 1.30
N TYR A 190 -5.12 -19.03 1.30
CA TYR A 190 -6.18 -19.85 1.89
C TYR A 190 -6.23 -21.26 1.29
N SER A 191 -6.13 -21.38 -0.04
CA SER A 191 -6.16 -22.69 -0.70
C SER A 191 -4.97 -23.58 -0.34
N LYS A 192 -3.76 -22.99 -0.19
CA LYS A 192 -2.53 -23.71 0.18
C LYS A 192 -2.45 -24.06 1.67
N THR A 193 -3.18 -23.35 2.51
CA THR A 193 -3.18 -23.55 3.98
C THR A 193 -4.46 -24.18 4.49
N ALA A 194 -5.34 -24.63 3.60
CA ALA A 194 -6.59 -25.26 3.97
C ALA A 194 -6.36 -26.49 4.87
N GLY A 195 -7.06 -26.53 6.01
CA GLY A 195 -6.93 -27.60 6.99
C GLY A 195 -5.71 -27.51 7.92
N ILE A 196 -4.89 -26.44 7.81
CA ILE A 196 -3.78 -26.19 8.74
C ILE A 196 -4.30 -25.28 9.84
N ASP A 197 -4.40 -25.84 11.05
CA ASP A 197 -4.78 -25.09 12.25
C ASP A 197 -3.49 -24.60 12.94
N SER A 198 -3.07 -23.39 12.58
CA SER A 198 -1.93 -22.74 13.25
C SER A 198 -2.24 -21.25 13.48
N ARG A 199 -1.67 -20.70 14.56
CA ARG A 199 -1.79 -19.31 14.91
C ARG A 199 -1.28 -18.41 13.78
N GLU A 200 -0.15 -18.76 13.22
CA GLU A 200 0.54 -17.99 12.19
C GLU A 200 -0.30 -17.90 10.89
N VAL A 201 -0.91 -19.02 10.47
CA VAL A 201 -1.83 -19.02 9.33
C VAL A 201 -3.02 -18.10 9.58
N THR A 202 -3.55 -18.12 10.80
CA THR A 202 -4.66 -17.26 11.23
C THR A 202 -4.26 -15.79 11.21
N GLU A 203 -3.11 -15.44 11.77
CA GLU A 203 -2.60 -14.06 11.83
C GLU A 203 -2.31 -13.49 10.44
N ILE A 204 -1.70 -14.28 9.53
CA ILE A 204 -1.46 -13.85 8.15
C ILE A 204 -2.78 -13.65 7.40
N ASN A 205 -3.74 -14.56 7.57
CA ASN A 205 -5.05 -14.39 6.94
C ASN A 205 -5.77 -13.13 7.45
N LEU A 206 -5.68 -12.86 8.75
CA LEU A 206 -6.21 -11.64 9.35
C LEU A 206 -5.50 -10.38 8.79
N ALA A 207 -4.19 -10.44 8.62
CA ALA A 207 -3.42 -9.34 8.04
C ALA A 207 -3.85 -9.03 6.59
N LEU A 208 -4.07 -10.06 5.77
CA LEU A 208 -4.58 -9.92 4.40
C LEU A 208 -5.99 -9.32 4.37
N ILE A 209 -6.88 -9.76 5.26
CA ILE A 209 -8.23 -9.19 5.42
C ILE A 209 -8.14 -7.71 5.84
N THR A 210 -7.27 -7.42 6.79
CA THR A 210 -7.06 -6.04 7.27
C THR A 210 -6.53 -5.15 6.14
N ALA A 211 -5.55 -5.62 5.36
CA ALA A 211 -5.04 -4.88 4.21
C ALA A 211 -6.14 -4.55 3.19
N LEU A 212 -7.01 -5.50 2.86
CA LEU A 212 -8.17 -5.26 1.98
C LEU A 212 -9.11 -4.20 2.56
N ALA A 213 -9.44 -4.29 3.85
CA ALA A 213 -10.29 -3.30 4.52
C ALA A 213 -9.66 -1.89 4.52
N LEU A 214 -8.33 -1.80 4.68
CA LEU A 214 -7.62 -0.53 4.60
C LEU A 214 -7.76 0.11 3.21
N LEU A 215 -7.65 -0.67 2.14
CA LEU A 215 -7.79 -0.18 0.76
C LEU A 215 -9.23 0.29 0.46
N ASP A 216 -10.24 -0.42 0.97
CA ASP A 216 -11.64 -0.06 0.80
C ASP A 216 -12.01 1.25 1.53
N ASN A 217 -11.25 1.62 2.56
CA ASN A 217 -11.45 2.84 3.34
C ASN A 217 -10.77 4.09 2.75
N VAL A 218 -10.16 4.01 1.56
CA VAL A 218 -9.56 5.18 0.90
C VAL A 218 -10.66 6.12 0.41
N GLU A 219 -10.63 7.39 0.87
CA GLU A 219 -11.60 8.42 0.52
C GLU A 219 -11.19 9.14 -0.76
N TYR A 220 -12.13 9.32 -1.69
CA TYR A 220 -11.88 9.97 -3.01
C TYR A 220 -12.75 11.21 -3.24
N SER A 221 -13.16 11.92 -2.19
CA SER A 221 -13.99 13.14 -2.32
C SER A 221 -13.22 14.34 -2.88
N SER A 222 -11.90 14.38 -2.71
CA SER A 222 -11.00 15.37 -3.31
C SER A 222 -9.56 14.82 -3.36
N VAL A 223 -8.68 15.47 -4.12
CA VAL A 223 -7.25 15.12 -4.19
C VAL A 223 -6.62 15.11 -2.80
N VAL A 224 -6.83 16.17 -2.01
CA VAL A 224 -6.27 16.30 -0.66
C VAL A 224 -6.76 15.17 0.25
N LYS A 225 -8.06 14.86 0.21
CA LYS A 225 -8.65 13.78 1.02
C LYS A 225 -8.14 12.41 0.59
N ALA A 226 -7.97 12.16 -0.70
CA ALA A 226 -7.43 10.93 -1.21
C ALA A 226 -5.95 10.73 -0.81
N CYS A 227 -5.12 11.77 -0.94
CA CYS A 227 -3.72 11.74 -0.48
C CYS A 227 -3.65 11.48 1.03
N SER A 228 -4.42 12.22 1.82
CA SER A 228 -4.47 12.06 3.28
C SER A 228 -4.90 10.65 3.67
N SER A 229 -5.97 10.15 3.05
CA SER A 229 -6.50 8.82 3.32
C SER A 229 -5.49 7.72 2.96
N MET A 230 -4.86 7.78 1.79
CA MET A 230 -3.81 6.82 1.40
C MET A 230 -2.64 6.85 2.38
N ARG A 231 -2.14 8.02 2.76
CA ARG A 231 -1.05 8.17 3.75
C ARG A 231 -1.44 7.64 5.13
N TYR A 232 -2.70 7.82 5.53
CA TYR A 232 -3.25 7.25 6.75
C TYR A 232 -3.21 5.70 6.68
N GLN A 233 -3.65 5.12 5.56
CA GLN A 233 -3.63 3.67 5.38
C GLN A 233 -2.20 3.11 5.36
N ILE A 234 -1.22 3.84 4.80
CA ILE A 234 0.20 3.44 4.84
C ILE A 234 0.69 3.33 6.28
N VAL A 235 0.39 4.32 7.14
CA VAL A 235 0.78 4.28 8.56
C VAL A 235 0.16 3.06 9.25
N GLN A 236 -1.15 2.83 9.05
CA GLN A 236 -1.82 1.65 9.61
C GLN A 236 -1.21 0.35 9.11
N LEU A 237 -0.90 0.26 7.81
CA LEU A 237 -0.28 -0.91 7.20
C LEU A 237 1.07 -1.24 7.84
N VAL A 238 1.93 -0.23 8.07
CA VAL A 238 3.24 -0.39 8.74
C VAL A 238 3.06 -0.92 10.16
N LEU A 239 2.15 -0.34 10.94
CA LEU A 239 1.91 -0.75 12.32
C LEU A 239 1.30 -2.18 12.39
N CYS A 240 0.37 -2.51 11.50
CA CYS A 240 -0.20 -3.85 11.40
C CYS A 240 0.86 -4.88 11.01
N TYR A 241 1.76 -4.53 10.09
CA TYR A 241 2.84 -5.42 9.65
C TYR A 241 3.87 -5.66 10.75
N GLN A 242 4.24 -4.61 11.51
CA GLN A 242 5.08 -4.74 12.71
C GLN A 242 4.44 -5.69 13.72
N ALA A 243 3.16 -5.49 14.03
CA ALA A 243 2.43 -6.33 14.97
C ALA A 243 2.35 -7.79 14.49
N LEU A 244 2.08 -8.02 13.19
CA LEU A 244 2.07 -9.36 12.60
C LEU A 244 3.41 -10.07 12.83
N LEU A 245 4.52 -9.45 12.44
CA LEU A 245 5.84 -10.08 12.52
C LEU A 245 6.37 -10.22 13.97
N SER A 246 5.84 -9.44 14.92
CA SER A 246 6.12 -9.61 16.33
C SER A 246 5.37 -10.79 16.95
N ASN A 247 4.27 -11.24 16.33
CA ASN A 247 3.41 -12.30 16.83
C ASN A 247 3.63 -13.65 16.14
N VAL A 248 4.32 -13.68 15.01
CA VAL A 248 4.64 -14.84 14.17
C VAL A 248 6.11 -15.22 14.33
#